data_dcea55939f0a9aa458c914b797bbec39
#
_entry.id   dcea55939f0a9aa458c914b797bbec39
#
_cell.length_a   1.000
_cell.length_b   1.000
_cell.length_c   1.000
_cell.angle_alpha   90.00
_cell.angle_beta   90.00
_cell.angle_gamma   90.00
#
_symmetry.space_group_name_H-M   'P 1'
#
loop_
_entity.id
_entity.type
_entity.pdbx_description
1 polymer ?
#
loop_
_entity_poly.entity_id
_entity_poly.type
_entity_poly.pdbx_seq_one_letter_code
_entity_poly.pdbx_strand_id
1 'polypeptide(L)'
;MRPLLKTDVSVFRRSLDWTAEMTTNANIHSNIPTTAFAIADGVRSGTLKAVDVLEAHLAQIAAREGDIHAFNLVTVDEARAAAARVDADVAAGRDPGVLAGVPIALKDNMCTRGIPTTCSSKILEGWRPPYDATVVQRLAAAGAVAIGKTNLDEFAMGSSTENSAFGVTFNPRDISRVSGGSSGGSAAAVAAGFSPISIGSDTGGSIRQPAALCGVVGVKPTYGTVSRYGLVAYASSLDQMGPFSTDVRDSALVLEAISGHDPMDSTSIPQAPLSLQHVLSQGVEGLRVGRITDMPSGADPDVTARLEAAFDALKAAGATIVDVEMPSMKYALTAYYLIAPAEASSNLARYDGVRYGLRVNATDTNAMYSATRTAGFGEEVKRRIMLGTYALSAGYYDAYYGKALKVRRLISDDFARAYAKADVLLTPTSPIVAFPVGEKSDDPLAMYLCDIYTIPTNLAGHPAMSVPFGTGAHGLPVGVQILAPTLGEQVMFKVAASLERSMIAAGGAK
;
A
#
# COMPACT_ATOMS: atom_id res chain seq x y z
N MET A 1 -7.08 27.36 21.33
CA MET A 1 -7.48 27.74 19.96
C MET A 1 -6.35 28.51 19.30
N ARG A 2 -5.53 27.88 18.50
CA ARG A 2 -4.57 28.52 17.60
C ARG A 2 -5.16 28.47 16.19
N PRO A 3 -5.10 29.55 15.39
CA PRO A 3 -5.68 29.54 14.05
C PRO A 3 -4.89 28.61 13.14
N LEU A 4 -5.60 27.75 12.42
CA LEU A 4 -5.08 26.94 11.32
C LEU A 4 -4.37 27.87 10.32
N LEU A 5 -3.08 27.65 10.13
CA LEU A 5 -2.28 28.29 9.10
C LEU A 5 -2.92 27.95 7.74
N LYS A 6 -3.41 28.99 7.05
CA LYS A 6 -3.82 28.89 5.65
C LYS A 6 -2.58 28.54 4.82
N THR A 7 -2.44 27.29 4.44
CA THR A 7 -1.47 26.85 3.45
C THR A 7 -1.81 27.53 2.12
N ASP A 8 -0.80 28.08 1.48
CA ASP A 8 -0.91 28.74 0.18
C ASP A 8 -1.22 27.69 -0.90
N VAL A 9 -2.48 27.64 -1.32
CA VAL A 9 -3.05 26.70 -2.29
C VAL A 9 -2.67 27.06 -3.74
N SER A 10 -1.81 28.06 -3.95
CA SER A 10 -1.51 28.61 -5.29
C SER A 10 -0.70 27.67 -6.19
N VAL A 11 0.09 26.77 -5.62
CA VAL A 11 0.85 25.76 -6.40
C VAL A 11 -0.08 24.65 -6.90
N PHE A 12 -1.11 24.31 -6.13
CA PHE A 12 -2.14 23.31 -6.50
C PHE A 12 -3.09 23.82 -7.60
N ARG A 13 -3.37 25.12 -7.66
CA ARG A 13 -4.28 25.70 -8.67
C ARG A 13 -3.74 25.59 -10.10
N ARG A 14 -2.43 25.52 -10.32
CA ARG A 14 -1.87 25.37 -11.68
C ARG A 14 -2.02 23.97 -12.26
N SER A 15 -2.29 22.94 -11.45
CA SER A 15 -2.54 21.57 -11.94
C SER A 15 -4.02 21.28 -12.19
N LEU A 16 -4.94 22.16 -11.81
CA LEU A 16 -6.39 21.99 -11.93
C LEU A 16 -7.04 22.79 -13.08
N ASP A 17 -6.27 23.58 -13.86
CA ASP A 17 -6.82 24.37 -14.99
C ASP A 17 -7.36 23.50 -16.16
N TRP A 18 -7.14 22.17 -16.12
CA TRP A 18 -7.68 21.22 -17.10
C TRP A 18 -9.16 20.86 -16.87
N THR A 19 -9.77 21.25 -15.74
CA THR A 19 -11.17 20.95 -15.41
C THR A 19 -12.19 21.66 -16.34
N ALA A 20 -11.79 22.72 -17.02
CA ALA A 20 -12.69 23.50 -17.90
C ALA A 20 -12.99 22.82 -19.25
N GLU A 21 -12.18 21.85 -19.71
CA GLU A 21 -12.36 21.18 -21.01
C GLU A 21 -13.27 19.94 -20.95
N MET A 22 -13.63 19.46 -19.75
CA MET A 22 -14.29 18.15 -19.57
C MET A 22 -15.83 18.14 -19.66
N THR A 23 -16.49 19.25 -19.94
CA THR A 23 -17.98 19.33 -19.85
C THR A 23 -18.75 18.73 -21.03
N THR A 24 -18.11 18.10 -22.02
CA THR A 24 -18.80 17.71 -23.27
C THR A 24 -19.12 16.22 -23.48
N ASN A 25 -18.78 15.29 -22.59
CA ASN A 25 -18.97 13.85 -22.85
C ASN A 25 -19.59 13.05 -21.68
N ALA A 26 -20.74 13.46 -21.16
CA ALA A 26 -21.45 12.77 -20.06
C ALA A 26 -21.90 11.32 -20.39
N ASN A 27 -21.94 10.91 -21.66
CA ASN A 27 -22.42 9.59 -22.08
C ASN A 27 -21.36 8.48 -22.14
N ILE A 28 -20.05 8.81 -22.06
CA ILE A 28 -18.97 7.81 -22.12
C ILE A 28 -18.79 7.12 -20.75
N HIS A 29 -19.13 7.80 -19.65
CA HIS A 29 -18.84 7.36 -18.29
C HIS A 29 -19.67 6.15 -17.81
N SER A 30 -20.85 5.89 -18.38
CA SER A 30 -21.75 4.82 -17.91
C SER A 30 -21.36 3.41 -18.36
N ASN A 31 -20.44 3.26 -19.32
CA ASN A 31 -20.11 1.97 -19.94
C ASN A 31 -18.69 1.47 -19.66
N ILE A 32 -17.88 2.19 -18.89
CA ILE A 32 -16.51 1.75 -18.56
C ILE A 32 -16.57 0.75 -17.39
N PRO A 33 -16.01 -0.45 -17.53
CA PRO A 33 -15.92 -1.42 -16.43
C PRO A 33 -15.10 -0.86 -15.26
N THR A 34 -15.42 -1.31 -14.05
CA THR A 34 -14.76 -0.87 -12.81
C THR A 34 -13.59 -1.76 -12.39
N THR A 35 -13.36 -2.89 -13.06
CA THR A 35 -12.29 -3.84 -12.76
C THR A 35 -11.18 -3.77 -13.82
N ALA A 36 -9.95 -3.94 -13.39
CA ALA A 36 -8.80 -3.94 -14.29
C ALA A 36 -8.84 -5.07 -15.30
N PHE A 37 -9.30 -6.25 -14.87
CA PHE A 37 -9.44 -7.39 -15.76
C PHE A 37 -10.41 -7.08 -16.92
N ALA A 38 -11.58 -6.53 -16.63
CA ALA A 38 -12.57 -6.22 -17.66
C ALA A 38 -12.13 -5.07 -18.58
N ILE A 39 -11.43 -4.06 -18.05
CA ILE A 39 -10.82 -2.99 -18.84
C ILE A 39 -9.79 -3.57 -19.80
N ALA A 40 -8.81 -4.34 -19.29
CA ALA A 40 -7.76 -4.92 -20.11
C ALA A 40 -8.29 -5.83 -21.20
N ASP A 41 -9.32 -6.63 -20.90
CA ASP A 41 -9.97 -7.51 -21.87
C ASP A 41 -10.70 -6.71 -22.95
N GLY A 42 -11.44 -5.68 -22.56
CA GLY A 42 -12.13 -4.78 -23.50
C GLY A 42 -11.18 -4.01 -24.41
N VAL A 43 -10.03 -3.54 -23.88
CA VAL A 43 -9.03 -2.84 -24.69
C VAL A 43 -8.31 -3.80 -25.63
N ARG A 44 -7.90 -4.97 -25.17
CA ARG A 44 -7.25 -5.99 -26.02
C ARG A 44 -8.15 -6.50 -27.15
N SER A 45 -9.46 -6.64 -26.88
CA SER A 45 -10.43 -7.03 -27.89
C SER A 45 -10.85 -5.90 -28.83
N GLY A 46 -10.43 -4.65 -28.57
CA GLY A 46 -10.80 -3.46 -29.33
C GLY A 46 -12.25 -2.98 -29.10
N THR A 47 -12.94 -3.53 -28.09
CA THR A 47 -14.28 -3.07 -27.69
C THR A 47 -14.25 -1.80 -26.85
N LEU A 48 -13.13 -1.50 -26.22
CA LEU A 48 -12.83 -0.26 -25.50
C LEU A 48 -11.58 0.39 -26.08
N LYS A 49 -11.48 1.71 -25.96
CA LYS A 49 -10.24 2.45 -26.21
C LYS A 49 -9.60 2.85 -24.89
N ALA A 50 -8.29 2.67 -24.77
CA ALA A 50 -7.53 3.04 -23.59
C ALA A 50 -7.67 4.54 -23.28
N VAL A 51 -7.73 5.41 -24.30
CA VAL A 51 -7.96 6.85 -24.12
C VAL A 51 -9.33 7.13 -23.51
N ASP A 52 -10.41 6.46 -23.94
CA ASP A 52 -11.75 6.66 -23.38
C ASP A 52 -11.84 6.19 -21.92
N VAL A 53 -11.19 5.06 -21.61
CA VAL A 53 -11.07 4.56 -20.23
C VAL A 53 -10.33 5.58 -19.36
N LEU A 54 -9.19 6.11 -19.83
CA LEU A 54 -8.43 7.10 -19.10
C LEU A 54 -9.23 8.37 -18.81
N GLU A 55 -9.91 8.94 -19.84
CA GLU A 55 -10.67 10.18 -19.67
C GLU A 55 -11.82 10.01 -18.68
N ALA A 56 -12.48 8.83 -18.63
CA ALA A 56 -13.47 8.55 -17.62
C ALA A 56 -12.92 8.59 -16.19
N HIS A 57 -11.74 8.00 -15.98
CA HIS A 57 -11.08 8.03 -14.66
C HIS A 57 -10.55 9.44 -14.30
N LEU A 58 -10.02 10.18 -15.26
CA LEU A 58 -9.60 11.57 -15.04
C LEU A 58 -10.82 12.45 -14.66
N ALA A 59 -11.99 12.22 -15.23
CA ALA A 59 -13.22 12.92 -14.85
C ALA A 59 -13.64 12.60 -13.40
N GLN A 60 -13.51 11.35 -12.95
CA GLN A 60 -13.75 10.97 -11.56
C GLN A 60 -12.78 11.70 -10.59
N ILE A 61 -11.50 11.77 -10.95
CA ILE A 61 -10.49 12.52 -10.19
C ILE A 61 -10.88 13.99 -10.12
N ALA A 62 -11.19 14.62 -11.27
CA ALA A 62 -11.58 16.04 -11.31
C ALA A 62 -12.78 16.37 -10.42
N ALA A 63 -13.74 15.43 -10.32
CA ALA A 63 -14.95 15.64 -9.56
C ALA A 63 -14.78 15.54 -8.04
N ARG A 64 -13.82 14.74 -7.54
CA ARG A 64 -13.77 14.38 -6.11
C ARG A 64 -12.39 14.53 -5.45
N GLU A 65 -11.32 14.76 -6.19
CA GLU A 65 -9.95 14.81 -5.64
C GLU A 65 -9.80 15.98 -4.64
N GLY A 66 -10.55 17.08 -4.85
CA GLY A 66 -10.56 18.22 -3.93
C GLY A 66 -11.04 17.87 -2.52
N ASP A 67 -11.88 16.84 -2.36
CA ASP A 67 -12.41 16.39 -1.07
C ASP A 67 -11.58 15.22 -0.47
N ILE A 68 -10.90 14.44 -1.31
CA ILE A 68 -10.22 13.20 -0.90
C ILE A 68 -8.72 13.40 -0.74
N HIS A 69 -8.09 14.16 -1.63
CA HIS A 69 -6.65 14.41 -1.65
C HIS A 69 -5.83 13.10 -1.69
N ALA A 70 -6.17 12.25 -2.66
CA ALA A 70 -5.47 10.99 -2.87
C ALA A 70 -4.11 11.14 -3.58
N PHE A 71 -3.93 12.22 -4.36
CA PHE A 71 -2.74 12.44 -5.18
C PHE A 71 -1.91 13.64 -4.73
N ASN A 72 -0.59 13.49 -4.78
CA ASN A 72 0.37 14.60 -4.77
C ASN A 72 0.51 15.20 -6.18
N LEU A 73 0.30 14.38 -7.22
CA LEU A 73 0.41 14.79 -8.62
C LEU A 73 -0.41 13.88 -9.52
N VAL A 74 -1.27 14.44 -10.35
CA VAL A 74 -1.93 13.75 -11.47
C VAL A 74 -1.15 14.04 -12.76
N THR A 75 -0.74 13.00 -13.48
CA THR A 75 0.14 13.09 -14.67
C THR A 75 -0.67 12.95 -15.95
N VAL A 76 -1.52 13.95 -16.23
CA VAL A 76 -2.55 13.91 -17.30
C VAL A 76 -1.93 13.70 -18.68
N ASP A 77 -0.92 14.49 -19.04
CA ASP A 77 -0.32 14.46 -20.39
C ASP A 77 0.44 13.15 -20.63
N GLU A 78 1.21 12.70 -19.65
CA GLU A 78 1.93 11.42 -19.71
C GLU A 78 0.96 10.23 -19.77
N ALA A 79 -0.15 10.29 -19.04
CA ALA A 79 -1.18 9.27 -19.06
C ALA A 79 -1.89 9.20 -20.42
N ARG A 80 -2.26 10.35 -21.00
CA ARG A 80 -2.84 10.42 -22.35
C ARG A 80 -1.90 9.87 -23.42
N ALA A 81 -0.62 10.23 -23.34
CA ALA A 81 0.38 9.70 -24.25
C ALA A 81 0.57 8.19 -24.11
N ALA A 82 0.47 7.65 -22.87
CA ALA A 82 0.54 6.20 -22.63
C ALA A 82 -0.70 5.48 -23.17
N ALA A 83 -1.90 5.98 -22.90
CA ALA A 83 -3.16 5.41 -23.39
C ALA A 83 -3.21 5.40 -24.94
N ALA A 84 -2.82 6.49 -25.59
CA ALA A 84 -2.74 6.57 -27.04
C ALA A 84 -1.75 5.54 -27.65
N ARG A 85 -0.64 5.24 -26.97
CA ARG A 85 0.29 4.18 -27.41
C ARG A 85 -0.36 2.81 -27.33
N VAL A 86 -1.09 2.50 -26.26
CA VAL A 86 -1.83 1.23 -26.12
C VAL A 86 -2.85 1.08 -27.26
N ASP A 87 -3.65 2.10 -27.54
CA ASP A 87 -4.62 2.07 -28.64
C ASP A 87 -3.93 1.87 -30.01
N ALA A 88 -2.77 2.49 -30.23
CA ALA A 88 -1.98 2.30 -31.45
C ALA A 88 -1.41 0.88 -31.58
N ASP A 89 -1.03 0.24 -30.45
CA ASP A 89 -0.56 -1.15 -30.45
C ASP A 89 -1.69 -2.11 -30.79
N VAL A 90 -2.88 -1.93 -30.20
CA VAL A 90 -4.08 -2.71 -30.53
C VAL A 90 -4.44 -2.54 -32.01
N ALA A 91 -4.51 -1.31 -32.52
CA ALA A 91 -4.83 -1.03 -33.92
C ALA A 91 -3.83 -1.64 -34.91
N ALA A 92 -2.56 -1.78 -34.51
CA ALA A 92 -1.50 -2.40 -35.31
C ALA A 92 -1.43 -3.93 -35.14
N GLY A 93 -2.31 -4.55 -34.34
CA GLY A 93 -2.30 -5.99 -34.03
C GLY A 93 -1.08 -6.42 -33.18
N ARG A 94 -0.44 -5.52 -32.48
CA ARG A 94 0.63 -5.82 -31.53
C ARG A 94 0.02 -6.15 -30.16
N ASP A 95 0.68 -7.00 -29.38
CA ASP A 95 0.25 -7.31 -28.01
C ASP A 95 0.43 -6.05 -27.12
N PRO A 96 -0.68 -5.47 -26.59
CA PRO A 96 -0.61 -4.31 -25.72
C PRO A 96 -0.29 -4.65 -24.25
N GLY A 97 -0.15 -5.93 -23.92
CA GLY A 97 0.11 -6.44 -22.58
C GLY A 97 -1.14 -6.80 -21.77
N VAL A 98 -0.90 -7.50 -20.64
CA VAL A 98 -1.97 -8.07 -19.79
C VAL A 98 -2.77 -7.03 -19.02
N LEU A 99 -2.25 -5.81 -18.86
CA LEU A 99 -2.89 -4.65 -18.23
C LEU A 99 -3.23 -3.55 -19.25
N ALA A 100 -3.48 -3.93 -20.50
CA ALA A 100 -3.72 -3.00 -21.61
C ALA A 100 -4.75 -1.91 -21.26
N GLY A 101 -4.30 -0.65 -21.23
CA GLY A 101 -5.15 0.52 -21.00
C GLY A 101 -5.68 0.69 -19.58
N VAL A 102 -5.26 -0.14 -18.63
CA VAL A 102 -5.70 -0.05 -17.23
C VAL A 102 -5.06 1.15 -16.55
N PRO A 103 -5.85 2.13 -16.06
CA PRO A 103 -5.34 3.24 -15.25
C PRO A 103 -4.79 2.73 -13.92
N ILE A 104 -3.59 3.20 -13.55
CA ILE A 104 -2.95 2.79 -12.30
C ILE A 104 -2.33 3.98 -11.56
N ALA A 105 -2.57 4.07 -10.25
CA ALA A 105 -1.97 5.09 -9.40
C ALA A 105 -0.74 4.53 -8.67
N LEU A 106 0.31 5.33 -8.54
CA LEU A 106 1.60 4.92 -7.97
C LEU A 106 1.89 5.70 -6.69
N LYS A 107 2.17 5.03 -5.59
CA LYS A 107 2.60 5.71 -4.35
C LYS A 107 3.84 6.57 -4.62
N ASP A 108 3.86 7.80 -4.09
CA ASP A 108 4.86 8.80 -4.42
C ASP A 108 6.24 8.57 -3.77
N ASN A 109 6.53 7.34 -3.38
CA ASN A 109 7.85 6.86 -3.00
C ASN A 109 8.48 5.90 -4.04
N MET A 110 7.84 5.72 -5.20
CA MET A 110 8.38 4.93 -6.32
C MET A 110 8.97 5.87 -7.36
N CYS A 111 10.27 5.72 -7.65
CA CYS A 111 10.95 6.50 -8.68
C CYS A 111 10.27 6.31 -10.03
N THR A 112 9.86 7.41 -10.64
CA THR A 112 9.27 7.46 -11.97
C THR A 112 10.07 8.49 -12.77
N ARG A 113 10.74 8.05 -13.84
CA ARG A 113 11.69 8.87 -14.60
C ARG A 113 11.05 10.18 -15.07
N GLY A 114 11.68 11.30 -14.70
CA GLY A 114 11.23 12.64 -15.11
C GLY A 114 9.97 13.14 -14.42
N ILE A 115 9.29 12.32 -13.60
CA ILE A 115 8.10 12.68 -12.83
C ILE A 115 8.53 12.98 -11.38
N PRO A 116 8.05 14.07 -10.75
CA PRO A 116 8.34 14.35 -9.35
C PRO A 116 8.06 13.13 -8.45
N THR A 117 9.00 12.81 -7.57
CA THR A 117 8.89 11.74 -6.58
C THR A 117 9.34 12.30 -5.25
N THR A 118 8.37 12.64 -4.39
CA THR A 118 8.60 13.48 -3.21
C THR A 118 8.63 12.72 -1.90
N CYS A 119 8.09 11.50 -1.86
CA CYS A 119 7.81 10.76 -0.61
C CYS A 119 6.94 11.56 0.37
N SER A 120 6.08 12.46 -0.14
CA SER A 120 5.28 13.40 0.65
C SER A 120 6.11 14.25 1.62
N SER A 121 7.35 14.60 1.24
CA SER A 121 8.33 15.35 2.02
C SER A 121 8.84 16.57 1.30
N LYS A 122 9.02 17.68 2.02
CA LYS A 122 9.66 18.89 1.49
C LYS A 122 11.11 18.66 1.09
N ILE A 123 11.77 17.66 1.67
CA ILE A 123 13.19 17.38 1.36
C ILE A 123 13.41 16.89 -0.08
N LEU A 124 12.37 16.29 -0.69
CA LEU A 124 12.37 15.83 -2.10
C LEU A 124 11.40 16.62 -2.98
N GLU A 125 10.83 17.73 -2.51
CA GLU A 125 9.94 18.56 -3.30
C GLU A 125 10.61 18.97 -4.62
N GLY A 126 9.94 18.69 -5.75
CA GLY A 126 10.45 18.99 -7.09
C GLY A 126 11.54 18.06 -7.63
N TRP A 127 12.03 17.11 -6.84
CA TRP A 127 13.02 16.15 -7.32
C TRP A 127 12.42 15.18 -8.34
N ARG A 128 13.13 15.01 -9.47
CA ARG A 128 12.74 14.11 -10.57
C ARG A 128 13.78 13.01 -10.73
N PRO A 129 13.43 11.73 -10.51
CA PRO A 129 14.35 10.62 -10.68
C PRO A 129 14.84 10.51 -12.14
N PRO A 130 16.11 10.15 -12.38
CA PRO A 130 16.63 9.88 -13.73
C PRO A 130 16.31 8.47 -14.24
N TYR A 131 15.60 7.64 -13.45
CA TYR A 131 15.27 6.24 -13.75
C TYR A 131 13.89 5.86 -13.18
N ASP A 132 13.34 4.77 -13.71
CA ASP A 132 12.11 4.17 -13.21
C ASP A 132 12.40 3.05 -12.22
N ALA A 133 11.55 2.89 -11.21
CA ALA A 133 11.50 1.67 -10.41
C ALA A 133 11.14 0.47 -11.30
N THR A 134 11.67 -0.70 -10.98
CA THR A 134 11.38 -1.95 -11.72
C THR A 134 9.87 -2.21 -11.83
N VAL A 135 9.11 -1.96 -10.76
CA VAL A 135 7.65 -2.08 -10.77
C VAL A 135 7.02 -1.15 -11.81
N VAL A 136 7.49 0.10 -11.92
CA VAL A 136 6.99 1.07 -12.91
C VAL A 136 7.28 0.59 -14.34
N GLN A 137 8.48 0.07 -14.58
CA GLN A 137 8.86 -0.48 -15.89
C GLN A 137 7.99 -1.69 -16.27
N ARG A 138 7.78 -2.63 -15.33
CA ARG A 138 6.97 -3.83 -15.56
C ARG A 138 5.50 -3.50 -15.82
N LEU A 139 4.93 -2.54 -15.09
CA LEU A 139 3.57 -2.06 -15.31
C LEU A 139 3.43 -1.42 -16.71
N ALA A 140 4.36 -0.57 -17.08
CA ALA A 140 4.36 0.04 -18.43
C ALA A 140 4.50 -1.03 -19.53
N ALA A 141 5.37 -2.03 -19.35
CA ALA A 141 5.52 -3.15 -20.28
C ALA A 141 4.27 -4.04 -20.36
N ALA A 142 3.49 -4.12 -19.28
CA ALA A 142 2.20 -4.81 -19.25
C ALA A 142 1.05 -3.97 -19.85
N GLY A 143 1.30 -2.75 -20.33
CA GLY A 143 0.30 -1.88 -20.96
C GLY A 143 -0.53 -1.03 -19.98
N ALA A 144 -0.16 -0.97 -18.70
CA ALA A 144 -0.83 -0.12 -17.72
C ALA A 144 -0.54 1.37 -17.99
N VAL A 145 -1.52 2.22 -17.67
CA VAL A 145 -1.45 3.67 -17.83
C VAL A 145 -1.29 4.32 -16.45
N ALA A 146 -0.07 4.78 -16.12
CA ALA A 146 0.17 5.49 -14.86
C ALA A 146 -0.50 6.88 -14.90
N ILE A 147 -1.43 7.13 -13.95
CA ILE A 147 -2.25 8.35 -13.92
C ILE A 147 -1.77 9.39 -12.91
N GLY A 148 -0.87 9.01 -11.99
CA GLY A 148 -0.37 9.96 -11.00
C GLY A 148 0.37 9.32 -9.85
N LYS A 149 0.84 10.20 -8.95
CA LYS A 149 1.62 9.89 -7.75
C LYS A 149 0.75 10.14 -6.53
N THR A 150 0.45 9.08 -5.76
CA THR A 150 -0.47 9.16 -4.62
C THR A 150 0.23 9.64 -3.35
N ASN A 151 -0.55 10.37 -2.54
CA ASN A 151 -0.13 10.86 -1.24
C ASN A 151 0.17 9.71 -0.26
N LEU A 152 1.03 9.98 0.73
CA LEU A 152 1.46 9.00 1.74
C LEU A 152 1.89 9.70 3.03
N ASP A 153 2.01 8.98 4.14
CA ASP A 153 2.78 9.48 5.27
C ASP A 153 4.24 9.69 4.86
N GLU A 154 4.85 10.77 5.27
CA GLU A 154 6.19 11.19 4.87
C GLU A 154 7.21 10.05 4.98
N PHE A 155 7.91 9.71 3.89
CA PHE A 155 8.86 8.58 3.79
C PHE A 155 8.27 7.24 4.25
N ALA A 156 6.97 7.03 4.07
CA ALA A 156 6.24 5.84 4.52
C ALA A 156 6.25 5.63 6.05
N MET A 157 6.39 6.71 6.83
CA MET A 157 6.45 6.72 8.28
C MET A 157 5.16 7.24 8.90
N GLY A 158 4.17 6.36 9.04
CA GLY A 158 2.87 6.64 9.64
C GLY A 158 1.86 5.57 9.29
N SER A 159 0.64 5.70 9.87
CA SER A 159 -0.45 4.74 9.75
C SER A 159 -1.80 5.41 9.48
N SER A 160 -1.81 6.70 9.05
CA SER A 160 -3.04 7.46 8.82
C SER A 160 -3.01 8.38 7.58
N THR A 161 -1.83 8.63 7.00
CA THR A 161 -1.57 9.60 5.92
C THR A 161 -1.90 11.04 6.35
N GLU A 162 -1.72 11.34 7.66
CA GLU A 162 -1.76 12.68 8.23
C GLU A 162 -0.38 13.34 8.26
N ASN A 163 0.71 12.56 8.19
CA ASN A 163 2.09 13.05 8.25
C ASN A 163 2.65 13.53 6.89
N SER A 164 1.82 13.79 5.91
CA SER A 164 2.26 14.33 4.61
C SER A 164 2.58 15.80 4.68
N ALA A 165 3.68 16.24 4.05
CA ALA A 165 4.01 17.65 3.89
C ALA A 165 3.03 18.41 2.98
N PHE A 166 2.20 17.68 2.19
CA PHE A 166 1.26 18.25 1.23
C PHE A 166 -0.21 18.20 1.72
N GLY A 167 -0.46 17.66 2.91
CA GLY A 167 -1.79 17.61 3.52
C GLY A 167 -2.32 16.19 3.70
N VAL A 168 -3.46 16.08 4.38
CA VAL A 168 -4.09 14.81 4.77
C VAL A 168 -4.82 14.19 3.59
N THR A 169 -4.79 12.86 3.49
CA THR A 169 -5.70 12.09 2.62
C THR A 169 -6.91 11.63 3.43
N PHE A 170 -8.10 11.97 2.97
CA PHE A 170 -9.36 11.62 3.61
C PHE A 170 -9.91 10.28 3.10
N ASN A 171 -10.67 9.60 3.95
CA ASN A 171 -11.27 8.32 3.60
C ASN A 171 -12.48 8.52 2.66
N PRO A 172 -12.53 7.91 1.47
CA PRO A 172 -13.67 8.06 0.56
C PRO A 172 -15.01 7.52 1.09
N ARG A 173 -14.98 6.67 2.14
CA ARG A 173 -16.17 6.15 2.80
C ARG A 173 -16.78 7.13 3.80
N ASP A 174 -15.92 7.98 4.40
CA ASP A 174 -16.30 9.06 5.30
C ASP A 174 -15.15 10.09 5.34
N ILE A 175 -15.32 11.23 4.73
CA ILE A 175 -14.29 12.28 4.59
C ILE A 175 -13.90 12.96 5.94
N SER A 176 -14.59 12.67 7.02
CA SER A 176 -14.17 13.10 8.36
C SER A 176 -13.11 12.19 8.99
N ARG A 177 -12.76 11.08 8.32
CA ARG A 177 -11.90 10.03 8.85
C ARG A 177 -10.65 9.83 8.03
N VAL A 178 -9.65 9.19 8.65
CA VAL A 178 -8.37 8.86 8.02
C VAL A 178 -8.53 7.74 6.98
N SER A 179 -7.75 7.80 5.93
CA SER A 179 -7.64 6.74 4.92
C SER A 179 -6.81 5.54 5.39
N GLY A 180 -6.16 5.67 6.56
CA GLY A 180 -5.07 4.77 6.93
C GLY A 180 -3.75 5.15 6.26
N GLY A 181 -2.70 4.40 6.53
CA GLY A 181 -1.36 4.70 6.03
C GLY A 181 -0.35 3.55 6.22
N SER A 182 0.84 3.77 5.68
CA SER A 182 1.32 4.98 5.01
C SER A 182 0.87 5.13 3.55
N SER A 183 0.20 4.15 2.92
CA SER A 183 -0.26 4.22 1.52
C SER A 183 -1.72 4.67 1.42
N GLY A 184 -2.14 5.67 2.24
CA GLY A 184 -3.54 6.11 2.30
C GLY A 184 -4.04 6.68 0.99
N GLY A 185 -3.25 7.49 0.28
CA GLY A 185 -3.60 7.98 -1.05
C GLY A 185 -3.84 6.87 -2.07
N SER A 186 -3.04 5.78 -2.02
CA SER A 186 -3.21 4.62 -2.90
C SER A 186 -4.51 3.86 -2.60
N ALA A 187 -4.82 3.63 -1.31
CA ALA A 187 -6.07 2.98 -0.90
C ALA A 187 -7.28 3.85 -1.24
N ALA A 188 -7.21 5.15 -0.96
CA ALA A 188 -8.27 6.11 -1.25
C ALA A 188 -8.54 6.25 -2.75
N ALA A 189 -7.49 6.25 -3.60
CA ALA A 189 -7.66 6.32 -5.05
C ALA A 189 -8.49 5.15 -5.59
N VAL A 190 -8.26 3.92 -5.10
CA VAL A 190 -9.06 2.74 -5.48
C VAL A 190 -10.46 2.83 -4.90
N ALA A 191 -10.60 3.14 -3.61
CA ALA A 191 -11.92 3.22 -2.94
C ALA A 191 -12.83 4.33 -3.51
N ALA A 192 -12.24 5.39 -4.07
CA ALA A 192 -12.95 6.49 -4.72
C ALA A 192 -13.28 6.20 -6.20
N GLY A 193 -12.77 5.11 -6.78
CA GLY A 193 -12.91 4.80 -8.20
C GLY A 193 -12.03 5.64 -9.12
N PHE A 194 -11.00 6.32 -8.59
CA PHE A 194 -10.03 7.09 -9.39
C PHE A 194 -9.15 6.20 -10.26
N SER A 195 -8.93 4.99 -9.85
CA SER A 195 -8.31 3.92 -10.64
C SER A 195 -8.77 2.56 -10.10
N PRO A 196 -8.88 1.52 -10.95
CA PRO A 196 -9.22 0.17 -10.49
C PRO A 196 -8.11 -0.44 -9.63
N ILE A 197 -6.87 0.03 -9.83
CA ILE A 197 -5.66 -0.48 -9.19
C ILE A 197 -4.75 0.68 -8.76
N SER A 198 -4.05 0.50 -7.64
CA SER A 198 -2.90 1.32 -7.28
C SER A 198 -1.77 0.46 -6.70
N ILE A 199 -0.55 0.99 -6.70
CA ILE A 199 0.60 0.36 -6.04
C ILE A 199 0.96 1.13 -4.79
N GLY A 200 1.15 0.38 -3.70
CA GLY A 200 1.67 0.89 -2.44
C GLY A 200 2.96 0.25 -2.00
N SER A 201 3.42 0.61 -0.81
CA SER A 201 4.53 -0.04 -0.11
C SER A 201 4.13 -0.39 1.32
N ASP A 202 4.62 -1.52 1.83
CA ASP A 202 4.26 -2.07 3.13
C ASP A 202 5.55 -2.43 3.89
N THR A 203 5.80 -1.75 4.99
CA THR A 203 6.94 -1.96 5.88
C THR A 203 6.49 -2.57 7.21
N GLY A 204 5.31 -2.17 7.69
CA GLY A 204 4.70 -2.65 8.93
C GLY A 204 3.18 -2.90 8.83
N GLY A 205 2.60 -2.72 7.63
CA GLY A 205 1.16 -2.81 7.39
C GLY A 205 0.65 -1.81 6.36
N SER A 206 1.55 -0.99 5.80
CA SER A 206 1.20 0.22 5.04
C SER A 206 0.52 -0.01 3.67
N ILE A 207 0.23 -1.24 3.28
CA ILE A 207 -0.74 -1.62 2.24
C ILE A 207 -2.00 -2.16 2.89
N ARG A 208 -1.87 -3.15 3.75
CA ARG A 208 -2.98 -3.93 4.30
C ARG A 208 -3.88 -3.10 5.22
N GLN A 209 -3.30 -2.28 6.10
CA GLN A 209 -4.05 -1.46 7.04
C GLN A 209 -4.91 -0.40 6.32
N PRO A 210 -4.37 0.47 5.41
CA PRO A 210 -5.22 1.40 4.67
C PRO A 210 -6.22 0.70 3.73
N ALA A 211 -5.89 -0.50 3.21
CA ALA A 211 -6.86 -1.31 2.47
C ALA A 211 -8.06 -1.70 3.34
N ALA A 212 -7.83 -2.12 4.59
CA ALA A 212 -8.89 -2.45 5.53
C ALA A 212 -9.78 -1.23 5.85
N LEU A 213 -9.16 -0.06 6.12
CA LEU A 213 -9.89 1.15 6.49
C LEU A 213 -10.68 1.77 5.32
N CYS A 214 -10.20 1.63 4.09
CA CYS A 214 -10.89 2.11 2.89
C CYS A 214 -11.84 1.09 2.26
N GLY A 215 -11.82 -0.19 2.71
CA GLY A 215 -12.67 -1.25 2.19
C GLY A 215 -12.28 -1.70 0.79
N VAL A 216 -10.98 -1.93 0.56
CA VAL A 216 -10.41 -2.46 -0.69
C VAL A 216 -9.47 -3.63 -0.39
N VAL A 217 -9.10 -4.39 -1.40
CA VAL A 217 -8.11 -5.45 -1.28
C VAL A 217 -6.71 -4.83 -1.26
N GLY A 218 -5.83 -5.29 -0.36
CA GLY A 218 -4.44 -4.87 -0.30
C GLY A 218 -3.50 -6.03 -0.06
N VAL A 219 -2.47 -6.18 -0.91
CA VAL A 219 -1.58 -7.35 -0.91
C VAL A 219 -0.14 -6.94 -0.64
N LYS A 220 0.43 -7.51 0.42
CA LYS A 220 1.88 -7.56 0.65
C LYS A 220 2.39 -8.94 0.26
N PRO A 221 3.15 -9.08 -0.84
CA PRO A 221 3.71 -10.38 -1.23
C PRO A 221 4.85 -10.81 -0.29
N THR A 222 5.37 -12.00 -0.48
CA THR A 222 6.61 -12.46 0.15
C THR A 222 7.74 -11.46 -0.11
N TYR A 223 8.51 -11.14 0.93
CA TYR A 223 9.66 -10.25 0.81
C TYR A 223 10.64 -10.76 -0.27
N GLY A 224 10.94 -9.89 -1.23
CA GLY A 224 11.83 -10.19 -2.35
C GLY A 224 11.18 -10.81 -3.60
N THR A 225 9.86 -11.08 -3.61
CA THR A 225 9.16 -11.54 -4.83
C THR A 225 8.87 -10.40 -5.81
N VAL A 226 8.74 -9.19 -5.32
CA VAL A 226 8.64 -7.95 -6.11
C VAL A 226 9.88 -7.12 -5.83
N SER A 227 10.58 -6.69 -6.89
CA SER A 227 11.80 -5.90 -6.77
C SER A 227 11.56 -4.57 -6.06
N ARG A 228 12.49 -4.20 -5.18
CA ARG A 228 12.51 -2.90 -4.50
C ARG A 228 13.39 -1.86 -5.20
N TYR A 229 13.99 -2.20 -6.35
CA TYR A 229 14.78 -1.23 -7.12
C TYR A 229 13.93 -0.03 -7.50
N GLY A 230 14.39 1.16 -7.12
CA GLY A 230 13.66 2.42 -7.33
C GLY A 230 12.56 2.73 -6.30
N LEU A 231 12.36 1.89 -5.27
CA LEU A 231 11.61 2.25 -4.08
C LEU A 231 12.49 3.10 -3.16
N VAL A 232 12.02 4.27 -2.76
CA VAL A 232 12.69 5.07 -1.73
C VAL A 232 12.53 4.36 -0.39
N ALA A 233 13.65 3.91 0.18
CA ALA A 233 13.65 3.03 1.34
C ALA A 233 13.26 3.73 2.64
N TYR A 234 12.33 3.12 3.39
CA TYR A 234 12.13 3.35 4.81
C TYR A 234 12.99 2.37 5.62
N ALA A 235 12.67 1.07 5.59
CA ALA A 235 13.41 0.02 6.29
C ALA A 235 13.74 -1.13 5.32
N SER A 236 14.99 -1.20 4.90
CA SER A 236 15.44 -2.05 3.79
C SER A 236 15.18 -3.54 4.00
N SER A 237 15.14 -4.03 5.25
CA SER A 237 14.88 -5.44 5.58
C SER A 237 13.38 -5.77 5.69
N LEU A 238 12.48 -4.79 5.47
CA LEU A 238 11.05 -4.92 5.70
C LEU A 238 10.21 -4.44 4.51
N ASP A 239 10.67 -3.40 3.80
CA ASP A 239 9.92 -2.74 2.72
C ASP A 239 9.54 -3.72 1.62
N GLN A 240 8.27 -3.69 1.18
CA GLN A 240 7.79 -4.46 0.05
C GLN A 240 6.73 -3.68 -0.72
N MET A 241 6.74 -3.74 -2.05
CA MET A 241 5.69 -3.17 -2.91
C MET A 241 4.60 -4.20 -3.19
N GLY A 242 3.36 -3.71 -3.37
CA GLY A 242 2.22 -4.55 -3.72
C GLY A 242 0.99 -3.74 -4.11
N PRO A 243 -0.03 -4.42 -4.69
CA PRO A 243 -1.22 -3.78 -5.21
C PRO A 243 -2.30 -3.52 -4.17
N PHE A 244 -3.10 -2.48 -4.47
CA PHE A 244 -4.48 -2.33 -4.04
C PHE A 244 -5.40 -2.55 -5.24
N SER A 245 -6.58 -3.10 -5.02
CA SER A 245 -7.60 -3.29 -6.04
C SER A 245 -9.01 -3.37 -5.45
N THR A 246 -10.01 -3.33 -6.31
CA THR A 246 -11.41 -3.50 -5.89
C THR A 246 -11.77 -4.95 -5.61
N ASP A 247 -11.05 -5.92 -6.19
CA ASP A 247 -11.27 -7.34 -6.01
C ASP A 247 -9.97 -8.17 -6.03
N VAL A 248 -10.09 -9.42 -5.60
CA VAL A 248 -8.96 -10.36 -5.48
C VAL A 248 -8.35 -10.71 -6.85
N ARG A 249 -9.17 -10.75 -7.90
CA ARG A 249 -8.72 -11.09 -9.26
C ARG A 249 -7.79 -10.03 -9.83
N ASP A 250 -8.15 -8.78 -9.66
CA ASP A 250 -7.33 -7.64 -10.12
C ASP A 250 -6.01 -7.57 -9.37
N SER A 251 -6.02 -7.83 -8.04
CA SER A 251 -4.78 -7.95 -7.27
C SER A 251 -3.87 -9.07 -7.79
N ALA A 252 -4.42 -10.23 -8.14
CA ALA A 252 -3.66 -11.33 -8.71
C ALA A 252 -3.04 -10.94 -10.06
N LEU A 253 -3.82 -10.32 -10.94
CA LEU A 253 -3.37 -9.90 -12.27
C LEU A 253 -2.18 -8.94 -12.19
N VAL A 254 -2.25 -7.95 -11.30
CA VAL A 254 -1.17 -6.99 -11.12
C VAL A 254 0.04 -7.61 -10.45
N LEU A 255 -0.17 -8.44 -9.43
CA LEU A 255 0.95 -9.07 -8.73
C LEU A 255 1.74 -10.03 -9.66
N GLU A 256 1.06 -10.74 -10.55
CA GLU A 256 1.72 -11.52 -11.62
C GLU A 256 2.60 -10.61 -12.50
N ALA A 257 2.07 -9.46 -12.94
CA ALA A 257 2.77 -8.54 -13.83
C ALA A 257 4.02 -7.91 -13.19
N ILE A 258 4.00 -7.62 -11.87
CA ILE A 258 5.11 -6.93 -11.18
C ILE A 258 6.09 -7.86 -10.48
N SER A 259 5.77 -9.16 -10.32
CA SER A 259 6.62 -10.13 -9.63
C SER A 259 7.75 -10.69 -10.51
N GLY A 260 8.68 -11.43 -9.89
CA GLY A 260 9.79 -12.11 -10.55
C GLY A 260 11.15 -11.48 -10.25
N HIS A 261 12.20 -12.21 -10.62
CA HIS A 261 13.59 -11.83 -10.31
C HIS A 261 14.02 -10.51 -10.97
N ASP A 262 14.80 -9.74 -10.23
CA ASP A 262 15.44 -8.51 -10.69
C ASP A 262 16.89 -8.46 -10.19
N PRO A 263 17.90 -8.49 -11.09
CA PRO A 263 19.31 -8.40 -10.70
C PRO A 263 19.70 -7.03 -10.10
N MET A 264 18.86 -6.00 -10.26
CA MET A 264 19.07 -4.68 -9.67
C MET A 264 18.73 -4.61 -8.19
N ASP A 265 18.00 -5.59 -7.64
CA ASP A 265 17.69 -5.72 -6.21
C ASP A 265 18.35 -6.98 -5.65
N SER A 266 19.38 -6.83 -4.83
CA SER A 266 20.12 -7.93 -4.22
C SER A 266 19.27 -8.83 -3.31
N THR A 267 18.08 -8.38 -2.91
CA THR A 267 17.13 -9.16 -2.10
C THR A 267 16.05 -9.85 -2.93
N SER A 268 16.03 -9.61 -4.25
CA SER A 268 15.06 -10.24 -5.15
C SER A 268 15.30 -11.74 -5.24
N ILE A 269 14.24 -12.52 -4.99
CA ILE A 269 14.29 -13.99 -5.03
C ILE A 269 14.46 -14.45 -6.49
N PRO A 270 15.41 -15.37 -6.79
CA PRO A 270 15.64 -15.87 -8.14
C PRO A 270 14.55 -16.88 -8.55
N GLN A 271 13.35 -16.37 -8.86
CA GLN A 271 12.20 -17.18 -9.27
C GLN A 271 11.50 -16.55 -10.49
N ALA A 272 10.70 -17.36 -11.19
CA ALA A 272 9.79 -16.89 -12.22
C ALA A 272 8.71 -15.95 -11.63
N PRO A 273 8.05 -15.12 -12.45
CA PRO A 273 6.86 -14.40 -12.03
C PRO A 273 5.81 -15.34 -11.42
N LEU A 274 5.03 -14.82 -10.47
CA LEU A 274 3.95 -15.57 -9.83
C LEU A 274 2.88 -15.96 -10.86
N SER A 275 2.19 -17.07 -10.60
CA SER A 275 1.02 -17.51 -11.36
C SER A 275 -0.14 -17.72 -10.39
N LEU A 276 -1.14 -16.87 -10.42
CA LEU A 276 -2.19 -16.74 -9.41
C LEU A 276 -3.61 -16.85 -9.96
N GLN A 277 -3.84 -16.44 -11.22
CA GLN A 277 -5.19 -16.44 -11.80
C GLN A 277 -5.86 -17.82 -11.77
N HIS A 278 -5.09 -18.88 -11.99
CA HIS A 278 -5.60 -20.25 -12.07
C HIS A 278 -6.09 -20.82 -10.73
N VAL A 279 -5.67 -20.25 -9.58
CA VAL A 279 -6.11 -20.71 -8.25
C VAL A 279 -7.38 -20.03 -7.76
N LEU A 280 -7.82 -18.92 -8.37
CA LEU A 280 -8.95 -18.11 -7.90
C LEU A 280 -10.30 -18.86 -7.97
N SER A 281 -10.46 -19.77 -8.92
CA SER A 281 -11.67 -20.59 -9.05
C SER A 281 -11.66 -21.84 -8.16
N GLN A 282 -10.52 -22.16 -7.54
CA GLN A 282 -10.38 -23.32 -6.67
C GLN A 282 -11.08 -23.08 -5.32
N GLY A 283 -11.66 -24.13 -4.75
CA GLY A 283 -12.25 -24.11 -3.40
C GLY A 283 -11.19 -24.17 -2.31
N VAL A 284 -11.66 -24.11 -1.07
CA VAL A 284 -10.83 -24.23 0.17
C VAL A 284 -11.05 -25.57 0.88
N GLU A 285 -11.76 -26.49 0.27
CA GLU A 285 -12.03 -27.82 0.85
C GLU A 285 -10.74 -28.51 1.23
N GLY A 286 -10.69 -29.02 2.47
CA GLY A 286 -9.52 -29.70 3.03
C GLY A 286 -8.38 -28.80 3.49
N LEU A 287 -8.41 -27.48 3.22
CA LEU A 287 -7.41 -26.56 3.76
C LEU A 287 -7.56 -26.40 5.28
N ARG A 288 -6.43 -26.29 5.96
CA ARG A 288 -6.34 -26.00 7.39
C ARG A 288 -6.15 -24.50 7.59
N VAL A 289 -7.11 -23.84 8.21
CA VAL A 289 -7.08 -22.40 8.50
C VAL A 289 -6.78 -22.22 9.98
N GLY A 290 -5.64 -21.63 10.31
CA GLY A 290 -5.19 -21.43 11.68
C GLY A 290 -5.86 -20.24 12.37
N ARG A 291 -6.41 -20.49 13.56
CA ARG A 291 -6.88 -19.48 14.52
C ARG A 291 -5.79 -19.29 15.56
N ILE A 292 -5.29 -18.06 15.71
CA ILE A 292 -4.28 -17.71 16.71
C ILE A 292 -4.99 -17.50 18.04
N THR A 293 -4.74 -18.35 19.04
CA THR A 293 -5.46 -18.35 20.32
C THR A 293 -4.90 -17.34 21.34
N ASP A 294 -3.64 -16.96 21.18
CA ASP A 294 -2.90 -16.00 22.03
C ASP A 294 -2.60 -14.69 21.31
N MET A 295 -3.48 -14.29 20.37
CA MET A 295 -3.37 -13.04 19.64
C MET A 295 -3.41 -11.84 20.61
N PRO A 296 -2.61 -10.76 20.35
CA PRO A 296 -2.68 -9.54 21.15
C PRO A 296 -4.12 -9.01 21.26
N SER A 297 -4.53 -8.64 22.46
CA SER A 297 -5.84 -8.02 22.70
C SER A 297 -5.89 -6.58 22.17
N GLY A 298 -7.10 -6.02 22.05
CA GLY A 298 -7.31 -4.62 21.68
C GLY A 298 -8.07 -4.42 20.38
N ALA A 299 -8.53 -5.50 19.72
CA ALA A 299 -9.48 -5.37 18.62
C ALA A 299 -10.88 -5.02 19.17
N ASP A 300 -11.55 -4.08 18.46
CA ASP A 300 -12.95 -3.78 18.74
C ASP A 300 -13.85 -5.00 18.57
N PRO A 301 -14.96 -5.08 19.33
CA PRO A 301 -15.90 -6.20 19.23
C PRO A 301 -16.42 -6.45 17.81
N ASP A 302 -16.66 -5.38 17.04
CA ASP A 302 -17.13 -5.46 15.66
C ASP A 302 -16.09 -6.11 14.75
N VAL A 303 -14.83 -5.73 14.92
CA VAL A 303 -13.69 -6.29 14.17
C VAL A 303 -13.55 -7.78 14.49
N THR A 304 -13.63 -8.12 15.77
CA THR A 304 -13.60 -9.52 16.24
C THR A 304 -14.75 -10.33 15.65
N ALA A 305 -15.97 -9.78 15.65
CA ALA A 305 -17.15 -10.44 15.08
C ALA A 305 -17.00 -10.71 13.56
N ARG A 306 -16.36 -9.81 12.80
CA ARG A 306 -16.08 -10.04 11.37
C ARG A 306 -15.02 -11.12 11.15
N LEU A 307 -14.00 -11.20 12.00
CA LEU A 307 -13.03 -12.29 11.96
C LEU A 307 -13.69 -13.66 12.21
N GLU A 308 -14.55 -13.77 13.24
CA GLU A 308 -15.27 -15.02 13.52
C GLU A 308 -16.19 -15.39 12.35
N ALA A 309 -16.90 -14.42 11.78
CA ALA A 309 -17.73 -14.66 10.59
C ALA A 309 -16.91 -15.15 9.37
N ALA A 310 -15.65 -14.70 9.23
CA ALA A 310 -14.74 -15.18 8.18
C ALA A 310 -14.32 -16.65 8.42
N PHE A 311 -14.04 -17.04 9.67
CA PHE A 311 -13.80 -18.44 10.01
C PHE A 311 -15.03 -19.31 9.70
N ASP A 312 -16.23 -18.86 10.05
CA ASP A 312 -17.47 -19.58 9.76
C ASP A 312 -17.71 -19.74 8.27
N ALA A 313 -17.45 -18.69 7.47
CA ALA A 313 -17.58 -18.73 6.02
C ALA A 313 -16.60 -19.76 5.39
N LEU A 314 -15.33 -19.79 5.82
CA LEU A 314 -14.36 -20.75 5.33
C LEU A 314 -14.69 -22.19 5.77
N LYS A 315 -15.18 -22.36 6.99
CA LYS A 315 -15.67 -23.66 7.48
C LYS A 315 -16.85 -24.16 6.65
N ALA A 316 -17.81 -23.28 6.33
CA ALA A 316 -18.93 -23.63 5.46
C ALA A 316 -18.49 -23.95 4.02
N ALA A 317 -17.36 -23.40 3.57
CA ALA A 317 -16.74 -23.71 2.28
C ALA A 317 -15.85 -24.98 2.31
N GLY A 318 -15.82 -25.72 3.42
CA GLY A 318 -15.11 -27.00 3.54
C GLY A 318 -13.70 -26.94 4.13
N ALA A 319 -13.26 -25.78 4.63
CA ALA A 319 -11.98 -25.68 5.34
C ALA A 319 -12.10 -26.22 6.79
N THR A 320 -10.99 -26.66 7.36
CA THR A 320 -10.88 -27.07 8.76
C THR A 320 -10.22 -25.96 9.56
N ILE A 321 -10.85 -25.51 10.66
CA ILE A 321 -10.26 -24.52 11.56
C ILE A 321 -9.40 -25.25 12.60
N VAL A 322 -8.15 -24.82 12.76
CA VAL A 322 -7.17 -25.40 13.69
C VAL A 322 -6.61 -24.30 14.60
N ASP A 323 -6.49 -24.58 15.89
CA ASP A 323 -5.94 -23.66 16.86
C ASP A 323 -4.41 -23.71 16.85
N VAL A 324 -3.77 -22.53 16.83
CA VAL A 324 -2.33 -22.34 16.87
C VAL A 324 -1.95 -21.26 17.89
N GLU A 325 -0.72 -21.32 18.38
CA GLU A 325 -0.17 -20.34 19.32
C GLU A 325 1.02 -19.62 18.71
N MET A 326 1.12 -18.31 18.97
CA MET A 326 2.21 -17.44 18.50
C MET A 326 2.71 -16.53 19.63
N PRO A 327 3.32 -17.11 20.69
CA PRO A 327 3.61 -16.42 21.95
C PRO A 327 4.56 -15.22 21.82
N SER A 328 5.35 -15.14 20.76
CA SER A 328 6.26 -14.01 20.52
C SER A 328 5.57 -12.84 19.81
N MET A 329 4.35 -13.03 19.28
CA MET A 329 3.61 -12.00 18.53
C MET A 329 3.41 -10.72 19.34
N LYS A 330 3.19 -10.82 20.65
CA LYS A 330 3.04 -9.68 21.58
C LYS A 330 4.26 -8.74 21.63
N TYR A 331 5.44 -9.18 21.20
CA TYR A 331 6.65 -8.39 21.16
C TYR A 331 6.91 -7.74 19.79
N ALA A 332 6.09 -8.03 18.77
CA ALA A 332 6.33 -7.64 17.41
C ALA A 332 6.36 -6.11 17.25
N LEU A 333 5.41 -5.40 17.84
CA LEU A 333 5.35 -3.94 17.80
C LEU A 333 6.65 -3.31 18.32
N THR A 334 7.11 -3.74 19.50
CA THR A 334 8.35 -3.22 20.11
C THR A 334 9.57 -3.54 19.25
N ALA A 335 9.69 -4.78 18.75
CA ALA A 335 10.80 -5.17 17.89
C ALA A 335 10.83 -4.36 16.58
N TYR A 336 9.68 -4.12 15.98
CA TYR A 336 9.56 -3.32 14.78
C TYR A 336 10.01 -1.87 15.00
N TYR A 337 9.54 -1.21 16.07
CA TYR A 337 9.92 0.17 16.37
C TYR A 337 11.36 0.34 16.88
N LEU A 338 12.10 -0.74 17.07
CA LEU A 338 13.55 -0.72 17.23
C LEU A 338 14.29 -0.95 15.90
N ILE A 339 13.79 -1.87 15.05
CA ILE A 339 14.43 -2.23 13.78
C ILE A 339 14.19 -1.17 12.72
N ALA A 340 12.93 -0.82 12.45
CA ALA A 340 12.58 0.06 11.36
C ALA A 340 13.13 1.48 11.51
N PRO A 341 13.05 2.16 12.67
CA PRO A 341 13.72 3.44 12.88
C PRO A 341 15.26 3.37 12.78
N ALA A 342 15.88 2.28 13.24
CA ALA A 342 17.32 2.07 13.11
C ALA A 342 17.75 2.04 11.63
N GLU A 343 17.03 1.27 10.80
CA GLU A 343 17.27 1.23 9.37
C GLU A 343 16.95 2.56 8.68
N ALA A 344 15.86 3.25 9.09
CA ALA A 344 15.52 4.58 8.60
C ALA A 344 16.61 5.61 8.86
N SER A 345 17.19 5.64 10.06
CA SER A 345 18.27 6.57 10.40
C SER A 345 19.46 6.43 9.44
N SER A 346 19.78 5.22 9.04
CA SER A 346 20.81 4.90 8.05
C SER A 346 20.36 5.24 6.62
N ASN A 347 19.16 4.82 6.22
CA ASN A 347 18.63 5.05 4.86
C ASN A 347 18.45 6.55 4.55
N LEU A 348 17.96 7.34 5.51
CA LEU A 348 17.70 8.77 5.31
C LEU A 348 18.97 9.65 5.51
N ALA A 349 20.12 9.08 5.86
CA ALA A 349 21.38 9.81 5.93
C ALA A 349 21.83 10.39 4.58
N ARG A 350 21.33 9.82 3.46
CA ARG A 350 21.62 10.29 2.09
C ARG A 350 21.04 11.67 1.75
N TYR A 351 20.04 12.14 2.52
CA TYR A 351 19.45 13.47 2.34
C TYR A 351 20.27 14.50 3.12
N ASP A 352 21.37 14.91 2.53
CA ASP A 352 22.46 15.68 3.14
C ASP A 352 22.53 17.15 2.68
N GLY A 353 21.62 17.56 1.77
CA GLY A 353 21.62 18.90 1.19
C GLY A 353 22.67 19.09 0.08
N VAL A 354 23.38 18.03 -0.33
CA VAL A 354 24.47 18.10 -1.32
C VAL A 354 24.12 17.38 -2.60
N ARG A 355 23.65 16.12 -2.53
CA ARG A 355 23.53 15.24 -3.70
C ARG A 355 22.28 15.56 -4.53
N TYR A 356 21.13 15.70 -3.89
CA TYR A 356 19.84 16.00 -4.52
C TYR A 356 18.80 16.36 -3.47
N GLY A 357 17.67 16.92 -3.88
CA GLY A 357 16.61 17.39 -3.00
C GLY A 357 16.86 18.79 -2.45
N LEU A 358 16.17 19.12 -1.35
CA LEU A 358 16.27 20.41 -0.70
C LEU A 358 17.70 20.70 -0.24
N ARG A 359 18.14 21.97 -0.42
CA ARG A 359 19.34 22.52 0.18
C ARG A 359 19.06 23.88 0.82
N VAL A 360 19.33 23.99 2.09
CA VAL A 360 19.31 25.26 2.82
C VAL A 360 20.75 25.71 3.02
N ASN A 361 21.12 26.86 2.42
CA ASN A 361 22.49 27.39 2.54
C ASN A 361 22.76 27.86 3.97
N ALA A 362 23.96 27.59 4.46
CA ALA A 362 24.42 28.03 5.78
C ALA A 362 25.93 28.30 5.76
N THR A 363 26.51 28.70 6.88
CA THR A 363 27.90 29.15 7.00
C THR A 363 28.94 28.05 6.77
N ASP A 364 28.59 26.82 7.10
CA ASP A 364 29.45 25.66 6.93
C ASP A 364 28.63 24.39 6.63
N THR A 365 29.31 23.28 6.34
CA THR A 365 28.68 22.02 5.98
C THR A 365 27.77 21.45 7.07
N ASN A 366 28.17 21.53 8.34
CA ASN A 366 27.37 20.99 9.44
C ASN A 366 26.10 21.84 9.66
N ALA A 367 26.23 23.15 9.60
CA ALA A 367 25.10 24.07 9.69
C ALA A 367 24.14 23.89 8.50
N MET A 368 24.67 23.73 7.28
CA MET A 368 23.88 23.44 6.08
C MET A 368 23.12 22.10 6.20
N TYR A 369 23.79 21.03 6.62
CA TYR A 369 23.18 19.72 6.85
C TYR A 369 22.03 19.81 7.86
N SER A 370 22.29 20.45 9.01
CA SER A 370 21.29 20.61 10.08
C SER A 370 20.10 21.45 9.63
N ALA A 371 20.35 22.59 8.99
CA ALA A 371 19.30 23.50 8.49
C ALA A 371 18.42 22.82 7.42
N THR A 372 19.05 22.09 6.49
CA THR A 372 18.34 21.37 5.43
C THR A 372 17.42 20.30 5.99
N ARG A 373 17.90 19.46 6.89
CA ARG A 373 17.11 18.37 7.50
C ARG A 373 16.01 18.90 8.42
N THR A 374 16.30 19.98 9.13
CA THR A 374 15.30 20.68 9.98
C THR A 374 14.16 21.24 9.16
N ALA A 375 14.45 21.86 8.02
CA ALA A 375 13.43 22.45 7.14
C ALA A 375 12.70 21.40 6.29
N GLY A 376 13.39 20.33 5.90
CA GLY A 376 12.90 19.35 4.94
C GLY A 376 12.11 18.19 5.52
N PHE A 377 12.44 17.72 6.74
CA PHE A 377 11.76 16.60 7.38
C PHE A 377 10.66 17.04 8.34
N GLY A 378 9.53 16.33 8.32
CA GLY A 378 8.46 16.44 9.30
C GLY A 378 8.82 15.83 10.67
N GLU A 379 7.93 16.03 11.64
CA GLU A 379 8.21 15.69 13.04
C GLU A 379 8.30 14.19 13.29
N GLU A 380 7.45 13.38 12.65
CA GLU A 380 7.48 11.91 12.82
C GLU A 380 8.75 11.31 12.22
N VAL A 381 9.19 11.79 11.06
CA VAL A 381 10.46 11.35 10.44
C VAL A 381 11.64 11.72 11.34
N LYS A 382 11.70 12.92 11.87
CA LYS A 382 12.74 13.35 12.83
C LYS A 382 12.76 12.46 14.08
N ARG A 383 11.57 12.16 14.63
CA ARG A 383 11.42 11.29 15.81
C ARG A 383 12.00 9.90 15.53
N ARG A 384 11.65 9.27 14.41
CA ARG A 384 12.15 7.93 14.05
C ARG A 384 13.63 7.93 13.74
N ILE A 385 14.17 8.96 13.09
CA ILE A 385 15.63 9.10 12.88
C ILE A 385 16.36 9.18 14.22
N MET A 386 15.87 9.98 15.18
CA MET A 386 16.49 10.10 16.51
C MET A 386 16.43 8.77 17.28
N LEU A 387 15.26 8.11 17.31
CA LEU A 387 15.10 6.80 17.95
C LEU A 387 16.05 5.75 17.34
N GLY A 388 16.14 5.72 16.01
CA GLY A 388 17.02 4.78 15.30
C GLY A 388 18.50 5.06 15.56
N THR A 389 18.90 6.31 15.53
CA THR A 389 20.28 6.73 15.85
C THR A 389 20.65 6.33 17.28
N TYR A 390 19.74 6.54 18.24
CA TYR A 390 19.93 6.12 19.62
C TYR A 390 20.09 4.60 19.75
N ALA A 391 19.20 3.83 19.12
CA ALA A 391 19.22 2.36 19.16
C ALA A 391 20.51 1.76 18.55
N LEU A 392 21.14 2.47 17.60
CA LEU A 392 22.39 2.06 16.96
C LEU A 392 23.66 2.61 17.65
N SER A 393 23.52 3.49 18.65
CA SER A 393 24.68 4.13 19.29
C SER A 393 25.49 3.15 20.15
N ALA A 394 26.75 3.51 20.40
CA ALA A 394 27.68 2.70 21.21
C ALA A 394 27.12 2.42 22.60
N GLY A 395 27.15 1.15 23.02
CA GLY A 395 26.61 0.68 24.30
C GLY A 395 25.10 0.33 24.27
N TYR A 396 24.37 0.73 23.25
CA TYR A 396 22.93 0.45 23.12
C TYR A 396 22.59 -0.54 22.00
N TYR A 397 23.48 -0.72 21.04
CA TYR A 397 23.27 -1.59 19.87
C TYR A 397 22.83 -3.01 20.27
N ASP A 398 23.57 -3.68 21.15
CA ASP A 398 23.25 -5.05 21.57
C ASP A 398 22.00 -5.12 22.46
N ALA A 399 21.79 -4.08 23.29
CA ALA A 399 20.67 -4.01 24.21
C ALA A 399 19.32 -3.78 23.51
N TYR A 400 19.32 -3.05 22.40
CA TYR A 400 18.10 -2.68 21.67
C TYR A 400 18.04 -3.36 20.30
N TYR A 401 18.86 -2.94 19.32
CA TYR A 401 18.77 -3.43 17.95
C TYR A 401 19.11 -4.93 17.86
N GLY A 402 20.20 -5.37 18.46
CA GLY A 402 20.58 -6.78 18.49
C GLY A 402 19.53 -7.66 19.17
N LYS A 403 18.93 -7.17 20.25
CA LYS A 403 17.83 -7.88 20.95
C LYS A 403 16.57 -7.94 20.11
N ALA A 404 16.20 -6.86 19.41
CA ALA A 404 15.06 -6.83 18.51
C ALA A 404 15.20 -7.82 17.35
N LEU A 405 16.41 -7.99 16.79
CA LEU A 405 16.69 -9.02 15.77
C LEU A 405 16.49 -10.45 16.32
N LYS A 406 16.86 -10.70 17.59
CA LYS A 406 16.59 -12.00 18.25
C LYS A 406 15.09 -12.23 18.40
N VAL A 407 14.32 -11.21 18.80
CA VAL A 407 12.84 -11.29 18.88
C VAL A 407 12.23 -11.52 17.49
N ARG A 408 12.71 -10.85 16.45
CA ARG A 408 12.33 -11.09 15.06
C ARG A 408 12.46 -12.59 14.69
N ARG A 409 13.56 -13.23 15.10
CA ARG A 409 13.77 -14.66 14.87
C ARG A 409 12.74 -15.51 15.62
N LEU A 410 12.42 -15.21 16.88
CA LEU A 410 11.39 -15.93 17.63
C LEU A 410 10.01 -15.83 16.98
N ILE A 411 9.65 -14.65 16.42
CA ILE A 411 8.41 -14.48 15.67
C ILE A 411 8.42 -15.34 14.40
N SER A 412 9.53 -15.41 13.68
CA SER A 412 9.66 -16.29 12.50
C SER A 412 9.52 -17.76 12.89
N ASP A 413 10.06 -18.17 14.04
CA ASP A 413 9.94 -19.54 14.56
C ASP A 413 8.50 -19.85 15.00
N ASP A 414 7.73 -18.88 15.52
CA ASP A 414 6.30 -19.03 15.80
C ASP A 414 5.51 -19.28 14.52
N PHE A 415 5.73 -18.51 13.47
CA PHE A 415 5.13 -18.75 12.16
C PHE A 415 5.45 -20.14 11.60
N ALA A 416 6.71 -20.58 11.69
CA ALA A 416 7.10 -21.91 11.24
C ALA A 416 6.34 -23.02 11.98
N ARG A 417 6.15 -22.89 13.31
CA ARG A 417 5.34 -23.83 14.10
C ARG A 417 3.86 -23.79 13.73
N ALA A 418 3.31 -22.59 13.52
CA ALA A 418 1.91 -22.43 13.13
C ALA A 418 1.64 -23.04 11.76
N TYR A 419 2.51 -22.80 10.77
CA TYR A 419 2.37 -23.35 9.41
C TYR A 419 2.65 -24.87 9.32
N ALA A 420 3.27 -25.48 10.30
CA ALA A 420 3.31 -26.95 10.39
C ALA A 420 1.92 -27.56 10.65
N LYS A 421 1.01 -26.78 11.27
CA LYS A 421 -0.36 -27.19 11.62
C LYS A 421 -1.42 -26.63 10.66
N ALA A 422 -1.19 -25.48 10.08
CA ALA A 422 -2.15 -24.73 9.24
C ALA A 422 -1.53 -24.34 7.89
N ASP A 423 -2.35 -24.23 6.85
CA ASP A 423 -1.92 -23.84 5.51
C ASP A 423 -1.95 -22.32 5.34
N VAL A 424 -2.85 -21.63 6.06
CA VAL A 424 -2.94 -20.17 6.21
C VAL A 424 -3.38 -19.82 7.62
N LEU A 425 -3.16 -18.56 8.04
CA LEU A 425 -3.69 -18.03 9.29
C LEU A 425 -4.62 -16.85 8.99
N LEU A 426 -5.63 -16.61 9.84
CA LEU A 426 -6.44 -15.40 9.78
C LEU A 426 -6.25 -14.55 11.03
N THR A 427 -6.24 -13.22 10.80
CA THR A 427 -6.24 -12.20 11.85
C THR A 427 -7.11 -11.03 11.43
N PRO A 428 -7.50 -10.11 12.34
CA PRO A 428 -7.90 -8.78 11.90
C PRO A 428 -6.77 -8.13 11.13
N THR A 429 -7.07 -7.23 10.19
CA THR A 429 -6.03 -6.40 9.57
C THR A 429 -5.67 -5.22 10.46
N SER A 430 -6.68 -4.49 10.95
CA SER A 430 -6.55 -3.39 11.91
C SER A 430 -7.38 -3.71 13.15
N PRO A 431 -6.98 -3.26 14.35
CA PRO A 431 -7.79 -3.47 15.54
C PRO A 431 -9.11 -2.67 15.55
N ILE A 432 -9.19 -1.63 14.75
CA ILE A 432 -10.29 -0.67 14.71
C ILE A 432 -10.68 -0.33 13.27
N VAL A 433 -11.87 0.20 13.07
CA VAL A 433 -12.30 0.84 11.82
C VAL A 433 -11.63 2.22 11.67
N ALA A 434 -11.83 2.91 10.53
CA ALA A 434 -11.28 4.24 10.30
C ALA A 434 -11.71 5.22 11.41
N PHE A 435 -10.75 5.88 12.04
CA PHE A 435 -10.95 6.85 13.13
C PHE A 435 -10.96 8.29 12.59
N PRO A 436 -11.53 9.26 13.33
CA PRO A 436 -11.56 10.66 12.93
C PRO A 436 -10.16 11.26 12.70
N VAL A 437 -10.06 12.15 11.71
CA VAL A 437 -8.82 12.92 11.46
C VAL A 437 -8.44 13.71 12.70
N GLY A 438 -7.17 13.66 13.09
CA GLY A 438 -6.61 14.34 14.26
C GLY A 438 -6.76 13.59 15.60
N GLU A 439 -7.56 12.53 15.67
CA GLU A 439 -7.85 11.83 16.93
C GLU A 439 -6.62 11.25 17.63
N LYS A 440 -5.64 10.77 16.85
CA LYS A 440 -4.43 10.13 17.39
C LYS A 440 -3.15 10.95 17.18
N SER A 441 -3.25 12.20 16.75
CA SER A 441 -2.09 13.03 16.40
C SER A 441 -1.17 13.31 17.60
N ASP A 442 -1.73 13.40 18.80
CA ASP A 442 -0.99 13.68 20.03
C ASP A 442 -0.58 12.42 20.82
N ASP A 443 -0.98 11.23 20.33
CA ASP A 443 -0.62 9.94 20.95
C ASP A 443 0.05 9.00 19.94
N PRO A 444 1.39 9.06 19.81
CA PRO A 444 2.13 8.18 18.90
C PRO A 444 1.93 6.69 19.19
N LEU A 445 1.74 6.29 20.47
CA LEU A 445 1.56 4.90 20.81
C LEU A 445 0.18 4.38 20.34
N ALA A 446 -0.87 5.17 20.51
CA ALA A 446 -2.20 4.82 19.98
C ALA A 446 -2.19 4.70 18.45
N MET A 447 -1.41 5.55 17.76
CA MET A 447 -1.21 5.44 16.32
C MET A 447 -0.46 4.14 15.95
N TYR A 448 0.62 3.82 16.65
CA TYR A 448 1.43 2.61 16.39
C TYR A 448 0.65 1.31 16.62
N LEU A 449 -0.26 1.29 17.57
CA LEU A 449 -1.12 0.14 17.85
C LEU A 449 -2.07 -0.21 16.69
N CYS A 450 -2.33 0.70 15.75
CA CYS A 450 -3.13 0.41 14.56
C CYS A 450 -2.51 -0.71 13.68
N ASP A 451 -1.20 -0.95 13.79
CA ASP A 451 -0.45 -1.94 12.99
C ASP A 451 -0.10 -3.22 13.77
N ILE A 452 -0.69 -3.42 14.96
CA ILE A 452 -0.32 -4.53 15.86
C ILE A 452 -0.47 -5.91 15.21
N TYR A 453 -1.45 -6.10 14.31
CA TYR A 453 -1.72 -7.37 13.63
C TYR A 453 -0.98 -7.52 12.29
N THR A 454 -0.52 -6.43 11.71
CA THR A 454 0.18 -6.48 10.41
C THR A 454 1.69 -6.64 10.55
N ILE A 455 2.29 -6.04 11.58
CA ILE A 455 3.74 -6.03 11.83
C ILE A 455 4.39 -7.42 11.92
N PRO A 456 3.80 -8.44 12.60
CA PRO A 456 4.44 -9.75 12.75
C PRO A 456 4.86 -10.37 11.42
N THR A 457 3.99 -10.27 10.41
CA THR A 457 4.24 -10.78 9.06
C THR A 457 5.37 -10.04 8.33
N ASN A 458 5.53 -8.72 8.55
CA ASN A 458 6.66 -7.97 8.00
C ASN A 458 7.98 -8.45 8.60
N LEU A 459 8.02 -8.62 9.91
CA LEU A 459 9.22 -9.12 10.61
C LEU A 459 9.63 -10.51 10.12
N ALA A 460 8.67 -11.39 9.82
CA ALA A 460 8.91 -12.73 9.32
C ALA A 460 9.15 -12.79 7.79
N GLY A 461 8.77 -11.75 7.04
CA GLY A 461 8.93 -11.70 5.57
C GLY A 461 7.87 -12.48 4.78
N HIS A 462 6.83 -12.98 5.43
CA HIS A 462 5.76 -13.78 4.81
C HIS A 462 4.78 -12.91 3.99
N PRO A 463 4.06 -13.48 3.01
CA PRO A 463 2.99 -12.77 2.30
C PRO A 463 1.76 -12.62 3.19
N ALA A 464 1.02 -11.54 2.98
CA ALA A 464 -0.27 -11.32 3.62
C ALA A 464 -1.19 -10.45 2.75
N MET A 465 -2.49 -10.65 2.88
CA MET A 465 -3.51 -9.91 2.15
C MET A 465 -4.62 -9.47 3.10
N SER A 466 -5.04 -8.22 2.98
CA SER A 466 -6.29 -7.73 3.58
C SER A 466 -7.40 -7.82 2.55
N VAL A 467 -8.51 -8.44 2.92
CA VAL A 467 -9.74 -8.45 2.12
C VAL A 467 -10.87 -7.80 2.91
N PRO A 468 -11.71 -6.95 2.30
CA PRO A 468 -12.90 -6.44 2.96
C PRO A 468 -13.82 -7.58 3.37
N PHE A 469 -14.28 -7.58 4.64
CA PHE A 469 -15.18 -8.62 5.13
C PHE A 469 -16.27 -8.04 6.06
N GLY A 470 -17.21 -7.34 5.47
CA GLY A 470 -18.32 -6.68 6.15
C GLY A 470 -17.96 -5.32 6.72
N THR A 471 -18.83 -4.83 7.58
CA THR A 471 -18.72 -3.52 8.23
C THR A 471 -18.76 -3.64 9.75
N GLY A 472 -18.10 -2.71 10.43
CA GLY A 472 -18.14 -2.50 11.86
C GLY A 472 -18.87 -1.23 12.26
N ALA A 473 -18.42 -0.57 13.31
CA ALA A 473 -18.99 0.67 13.83
C ALA A 473 -19.17 1.73 12.74
N HIS A 474 -20.26 2.48 12.81
CA HIS A 474 -20.63 3.53 11.83
C HIS A 474 -20.81 3.04 10.39
N GLY A 475 -20.96 1.72 10.14
CA GLY A 475 -21.03 1.16 8.80
C GLY A 475 -19.70 1.18 8.03
N LEU A 476 -18.60 1.40 8.72
CA LEU A 476 -17.27 1.49 8.11
C LEU A 476 -16.69 0.10 7.82
N PRO A 477 -15.85 -0.04 6.78
CA PRO A 477 -15.29 -1.34 6.38
C PRO A 477 -14.43 -1.98 7.47
N VAL A 478 -14.47 -3.31 7.53
CA VAL A 478 -13.55 -4.14 8.31
C VAL A 478 -12.78 -5.03 7.34
N GLY A 479 -11.45 -5.07 7.48
CA GLY A 479 -10.57 -5.98 6.75
C GLY A 479 -10.20 -7.21 7.56
N VAL A 480 -10.34 -8.40 6.98
CA VAL A 480 -9.78 -9.65 7.48
C VAL A 480 -8.46 -9.91 6.77
N GLN A 481 -7.44 -10.24 7.52
CA GLN A 481 -6.10 -10.50 7.02
C GLN A 481 -5.85 -12.01 6.88
N ILE A 482 -5.40 -12.42 5.70
CA ILE A 482 -4.95 -13.77 5.39
C ILE A 482 -3.43 -13.76 5.39
N LEU A 483 -2.80 -14.60 6.21
CA LEU A 483 -1.37 -14.79 6.30
C LEU A 483 -1.02 -16.16 5.71
N ALA A 484 0.02 -16.24 4.87
CA ALA A 484 0.46 -17.51 4.29
C ALA A 484 1.97 -17.72 4.50
N PRO A 485 2.47 -18.95 4.39
CA PRO A 485 3.91 -19.22 4.49
C PRO A 485 4.68 -18.53 3.37
N THR A 486 5.99 -18.41 3.52
CA THR A 486 6.88 -17.83 2.49
C THR A 486 6.60 -18.50 1.14
N LEU A 487 6.42 -17.69 0.09
CA LEU A 487 6.03 -18.14 -1.26
C LEU A 487 4.67 -18.84 -1.34
N GLY A 488 3.82 -18.65 -0.34
CA GLY A 488 2.46 -19.18 -0.25
C GLY A 488 1.39 -18.28 -0.89
N GLU A 489 1.72 -17.43 -1.85
CA GLU A 489 0.76 -16.53 -2.48
C GLU A 489 -0.41 -17.28 -3.10
N GLN A 490 -0.19 -18.45 -3.71
CA GLN A 490 -1.27 -19.24 -4.32
C GLN A 490 -2.34 -19.65 -3.31
N VAL A 491 -1.95 -20.20 -2.15
CA VAL A 491 -2.93 -20.58 -1.11
C VAL A 491 -3.59 -19.36 -0.49
N MET A 492 -2.87 -18.24 -0.32
CA MET A 492 -3.42 -16.97 0.14
C MET A 492 -4.50 -16.46 -0.79
N PHE A 493 -4.25 -16.40 -2.10
CA PHE A 493 -5.23 -15.96 -3.11
C PHE A 493 -6.42 -16.90 -3.24
N LYS A 494 -6.23 -18.22 -3.10
CA LYS A 494 -7.31 -19.19 -3.06
C LYS A 494 -8.29 -18.91 -1.90
N VAL A 495 -7.77 -18.68 -0.70
CA VAL A 495 -8.57 -18.35 0.50
C VAL A 495 -9.23 -16.99 0.34
N ALA A 496 -8.52 -15.97 -0.15
CA ALA A 496 -9.06 -14.65 -0.41
C ALA A 496 -10.24 -14.67 -1.38
N ALA A 497 -10.11 -15.39 -2.50
CA ALA A 497 -11.19 -15.53 -3.48
C ALA A 497 -12.41 -16.28 -2.90
N SER A 498 -12.20 -17.22 -1.96
CA SER A 498 -13.31 -17.89 -1.27
C SER A 498 -14.04 -16.95 -0.31
N LEU A 499 -13.33 -16.13 0.47
CA LEU A 499 -13.92 -15.12 1.34
C LEU A 499 -14.69 -14.06 0.52
N GLU A 500 -14.13 -13.58 -0.58
CA GLU A 500 -14.78 -12.62 -1.45
C GLU A 500 -16.10 -13.17 -2.01
N ARG A 501 -16.11 -14.42 -2.51
CA ARG A 501 -17.33 -15.09 -2.99
C ARG A 501 -18.39 -15.22 -1.89
N SER A 502 -17.99 -15.55 -0.66
CA SER A 502 -18.95 -15.68 0.45
C SER A 502 -19.59 -14.33 0.82
N MET A 503 -18.85 -13.24 0.76
CA MET A 503 -19.34 -11.88 0.98
C MET A 503 -20.36 -11.47 -0.08
N ILE A 504 -20.07 -11.72 -1.36
CA ILE A 504 -20.99 -11.43 -2.48
C ILE A 504 -22.28 -12.23 -2.32
N ALA A 505 -22.19 -13.52 -2.00
CA ALA A 505 -23.35 -14.40 -1.80
C ALA A 505 -24.23 -13.97 -0.60
N ALA A 506 -23.65 -13.36 0.42
CA ALA A 506 -24.38 -12.82 1.57
C ALA A 506 -25.03 -11.43 1.32
N GLY A 507 -24.96 -10.90 0.09
CA GLY A 507 -25.50 -9.58 -0.25
C GLY A 507 -24.66 -8.41 0.25
N GLY A 508 -23.44 -8.66 0.68
CA GLY A 508 -22.47 -7.62 0.99
C GLY A 508 -22.15 -6.81 -0.26
N ALA A 509 -22.27 -5.47 -0.19
CA ALA A 509 -21.82 -4.61 -1.27
C ALA A 509 -20.29 -4.74 -1.45
N LYS A 510 -19.84 -4.79 -2.72
CA LYS A 510 -18.42 -4.60 -3.06
C LYS A 510 -17.94 -3.20 -2.72
#